data_d08ea63b14371bb98d040580dcbf1230
#
_entry.id   d08ea63b14371bb98d040580dcbf1230
#
_cell.length_a   1.000
_cell.length_b   1.000
_cell.length_c   1.000
_cell.angle_alpha   90.00
_cell.angle_beta   90.00
_cell.angle_gamma   90.00
#
_symmetry.space_group_name_H-M   'P 1'
#
loop_
_entity.id
_entity.type
_entity.pdbx_description
1 polymer ?
#
loop_
_entity_poly.entity_id
_entity_poly.type
_entity_poly.pdbx_seq_one_letter_code
_entity_poly.pdbx_strand_id
1 'polypeptide(L)'
;MQLYDFIFKLFIDVIKKKLLFLSSIILLMLQRIQSLYLLLAAVLSGVLSHVLTLWVVSGVAEFAIDYIQYYILFQGSALLSLSSIFLFKTRQTQFVLGRLNIILNLILLGLFVYRLLTISVEPANSEKGIGLLLPIFTIVLLVVSNKAIKKDEALVKSVDRLR
;
A
#
# COMPACT_ATOMS: atom_id res chain seq x y z
N MET A 1 -4.77 38.58 -31.03
CA MET A 1 -4.76 37.16 -31.34
C MET A 1 -3.38 36.51 -31.09
N GLN A 2 -2.29 37.05 -31.59
CA GLN A 2 -0.92 36.50 -31.38
C GLN A 2 -0.43 36.41 -29.92
N LEU A 3 -0.82 37.34 -29.04
CA LEU A 3 -0.40 37.35 -27.63
C LEU A 3 -1.04 36.21 -26.85
N TYR A 4 -2.31 35.87 -27.11
CA TYR A 4 -3.00 34.75 -26.49
C TYR A 4 -2.37 33.38 -26.85
N ASP A 5 -2.02 33.22 -28.13
CA ASP A 5 -1.36 31.98 -28.60
C ASP A 5 0.03 31.82 -27.99
N PHE A 6 0.76 32.92 -27.82
CA PHE A 6 2.07 32.91 -27.19
C PHE A 6 1.99 32.51 -25.69
N ILE A 7 1.06 33.12 -24.93
CA ILE A 7 0.85 32.81 -23.49
C ILE A 7 0.38 31.38 -23.33
N PHE A 8 -0.55 30.91 -24.18
CA PHE A 8 -1.07 29.55 -24.14
C PHE A 8 0.03 28.50 -24.42
N LYS A 9 0.89 28.77 -25.39
CA LYS A 9 2.04 27.90 -25.73
C LYS A 9 3.05 27.84 -24.59
N LEU A 10 3.36 28.98 -23.98
CA LEU A 10 4.25 29.06 -22.81
C LEU A 10 3.68 28.26 -21.61
N PHE A 11 2.38 28.37 -21.37
CA PHE A 11 1.70 27.64 -20.29
C PHE A 11 1.73 26.13 -20.52
N ILE A 12 1.50 25.67 -21.75
CA ILE A 12 1.59 24.25 -22.13
C ILE A 12 3.02 23.73 -21.96
N ASP A 13 4.04 24.49 -22.35
CA ASP A 13 5.43 24.07 -22.24
C ASP A 13 5.87 23.95 -20.76
N VAL A 14 5.42 24.87 -19.90
CA VAL A 14 5.66 24.80 -18.46
C VAL A 14 5.01 23.56 -17.84
N ILE A 15 3.76 23.27 -18.21
CA ILE A 15 3.04 22.07 -17.75
C ILE A 15 3.74 20.80 -18.23
N LYS A 16 4.10 20.70 -19.50
CA LYS A 16 4.83 19.56 -20.07
C LYS A 16 6.16 19.33 -19.34
N LYS A 17 6.93 20.38 -19.09
CA LYS A 17 8.20 20.31 -18.38
C LYS A 17 8.02 19.83 -16.94
N LYS A 18 6.97 20.29 -16.26
CA LYS A 18 6.62 19.86 -14.90
C LYS A 18 6.15 18.40 -14.88
N LEU A 19 5.39 17.98 -15.89
CA LEU A 19 4.92 16.60 -16.03
C LEU A 19 6.08 15.62 -16.33
N LEU A 20 7.01 15.99 -17.22
CA LEU A 20 8.22 15.22 -17.54
C LEU A 20 9.15 15.10 -16.33
N PHE A 21 9.29 16.18 -15.55
CA PHE A 21 10.06 16.16 -14.31
C PHE A 21 9.41 15.24 -13.26
N LEU A 22 8.08 15.28 -13.12
CA LEU A 22 7.33 14.41 -12.23
C LEU A 22 7.46 12.93 -12.66
N SER A 23 7.35 12.65 -13.96
CA SER A 23 7.47 11.28 -14.49
C SER A 23 8.87 10.71 -14.28
N SER A 24 9.93 11.51 -14.44
CA SER A 24 11.30 11.07 -14.19
C SER A 24 11.57 10.79 -12.71
N ILE A 25 10.99 11.59 -11.79
CA ILE A 25 11.06 11.33 -10.35
C ILE A 25 10.34 10.03 -10.00
N ILE A 26 9.14 9.82 -10.53
CA ILE A 26 8.35 8.59 -10.30
C ILE A 26 9.11 7.37 -10.82
N LEU A 27 9.72 7.44 -12.01
CA LEU A 27 10.54 6.36 -12.57
C LEU A 27 11.75 6.04 -11.67
N LEU A 28 12.46 7.06 -11.19
CA LEU A 28 13.59 6.88 -10.26
C LEU A 28 13.16 6.28 -8.92
N MET A 29 11.93 6.59 -8.46
CA MET A 29 11.36 6.00 -7.24
C MET A 29 10.97 4.53 -7.45
N LEU A 30 10.42 4.18 -8.61
CA LEU A 30 9.98 2.82 -8.95
C LEU A 30 11.16 1.88 -9.28
N GLN A 31 12.34 2.40 -9.64
CA GLN A 31 13.54 1.58 -9.92
C GLN A 31 14.06 0.85 -8.67
N ARG A 32 13.62 1.24 -7.47
CA ARG A 32 13.97 0.53 -6.24
C ARG A 32 12.97 -0.59 -5.98
N ILE A 33 13.46 -1.81 -5.90
CA ILE A 33 12.66 -3.03 -5.61
C ILE A 33 11.74 -2.85 -4.39
N GLN A 34 12.18 -2.10 -3.37
CA GLN A 34 11.41 -1.78 -2.18
C GLN A 34 10.11 -1.02 -2.49
N SER A 35 10.14 -0.06 -3.43
CA SER A 35 8.96 0.73 -3.82
C SER A 35 7.94 -0.14 -4.56
N LEU A 36 8.40 -1.14 -5.31
CA LEU A 36 7.51 -2.10 -5.97
C LEU A 36 6.74 -2.94 -4.94
N TYR A 37 7.41 -3.44 -3.90
CA TYR A 37 6.72 -4.19 -2.84
C TYR A 37 5.72 -3.33 -2.07
N LEU A 38 6.06 -2.07 -1.78
CA LEU A 38 5.13 -1.13 -1.12
C LEU A 38 3.94 -0.79 -2.00
N LEU A 39 4.14 -0.63 -3.32
CA LEU A 39 3.06 -0.41 -4.28
C LEU A 39 2.12 -1.61 -4.34
N LEU A 40 2.66 -2.82 -4.43
CA LEU A 40 1.86 -4.05 -4.40
C LEU A 40 1.08 -4.17 -3.09
N ALA A 41 1.70 -3.87 -1.95
CA ALA A 41 1.01 -3.85 -0.65
C ALA A 41 -0.14 -2.82 -0.62
N ALA A 42 0.07 -1.62 -1.20
CA ALA A 42 -0.96 -0.60 -1.32
C ALA A 42 -2.14 -1.04 -2.22
N VAL A 43 -1.85 -1.71 -3.33
CA VAL A 43 -2.88 -2.25 -4.24
C VAL A 43 -3.67 -3.37 -3.56
N LEU A 44 -3.00 -4.30 -2.88
CA LEU A 44 -3.67 -5.38 -2.13
C LEU A 44 -4.62 -4.82 -1.06
N SER A 45 -4.15 -3.86 -0.27
CA SER A 45 -4.97 -3.28 0.80
C SER A 45 -6.02 -2.30 0.27
N GLY A 46 -5.66 -1.43 -0.69
CA GLY A 46 -6.54 -0.35 -1.16
C GLY A 46 -7.55 -0.81 -2.19
N VAL A 47 -7.12 -1.56 -3.22
CA VAL A 47 -7.96 -1.89 -4.37
C VAL A 47 -8.60 -3.28 -4.21
N LEU A 48 -7.81 -4.31 -3.93
CA LEU A 48 -8.32 -5.67 -3.86
C LEU A 48 -9.28 -5.89 -2.68
N SER A 49 -9.16 -5.12 -1.60
CA SER A 49 -10.10 -5.15 -0.48
C SER A 49 -11.53 -4.77 -0.87
N HIS A 50 -11.74 -4.03 -1.98
CA HIS A 50 -13.06 -3.68 -2.49
C HIS A 50 -13.63 -4.71 -3.46
N VAL A 51 -12.78 -5.51 -4.07
CA VAL A 51 -13.16 -6.45 -5.15
C VAL A 51 -13.32 -7.87 -4.61
N LEU A 52 -12.47 -8.25 -3.65
CA LEU A 52 -12.48 -9.60 -3.09
C LEU A 52 -13.44 -9.71 -1.92
N THR A 53 -14.29 -10.73 -1.96
CA THR A 53 -15.22 -11.06 -0.88
C THR A 53 -14.46 -11.50 0.36
N LEU A 54 -14.87 -11.00 1.53
CA LEU A 54 -14.32 -11.44 2.82
C LEU A 54 -14.99 -12.73 3.27
N TRP A 55 -16.32 -12.79 3.20
CA TRP A 55 -17.12 -13.97 3.48
C TRP A 55 -18.45 -13.92 2.72
N VAL A 56 -19.12 -15.06 2.68
CA VAL A 56 -20.47 -15.17 2.14
C VAL A 56 -21.37 -15.64 3.28
N VAL A 57 -22.37 -14.87 3.64
CA VAL A 57 -23.33 -15.21 4.70
C VAL A 57 -24.71 -15.35 4.08
N SER A 58 -25.32 -16.52 4.23
CA SER A 58 -26.66 -16.81 3.66
C SER A 58 -26.75 -16.57 2.14
N GLY A 59 -25.64 -16.81 1.40
CA GLY A 59 -25.59 -16.61 -0.05
C GLY A 59 -25.33 -15.17 -0.49
N VAL A 60 -25.14 -14.22 0.46
CA VAL A 60 -24.79 -12.83 0.16
C VAL A 60 -23.29 -12.62 0.37
N ALA A 61 -22.62 -12.10 -0.65
CA ALA A 61 -21.19 -11.77 -0.59
C ALA A 61 -20.99 -10.47 0.21
N GLU A 62 -20.15 -10.52 1.24
CA GLU A 62 -19.78 -9.38 2.07
C GLU A 62 -18.33 -8.94 1.76
N PHE A 63 -18.15 -7.63 1.60
CA PHE A 63 -16.89 -6.98 1.27
C PHE A 63 -16.34 -6.16 2.45
N ALA A 64 -15.09 -5.71 2.34
CA ALA A 64 -14.50 -4.86 3.36
C ALA A 64 -15.26 -3.54 3.57
N ILE A 65 -15.89 -3.02 2.53
CA ILE A 65 -16.65 -1.76 2.56
C ILE A 65 -17.93 -1.85 3.41
N ASP A 66 -18.50 -3.04 3.56
CA ASP A 66 -19.73 -3.26 4.31
C ASP A 66 -19.50 -3.11 5.82
N TYR A 67 -18.25 -3.16 6.25
CA TYR A 67 -17.83 -3.05 7.65
C TYR A 67 -16.83 -1.92 7.84
N ILE A 68 -17.26 -0.81 8.41
CA ILE A 68 -16.46 0.41 8.59
C ILE A 68 -15.11 0.14 9.27
N GLN A 69 -15.05 -0.78 10.21
CA GLN A 69 -13.83 -1.14 10.92
C GLN A 69 -12.79 -1.79 10.00
N TYR A 70 -13.19 -2.73 9.13
CA TYR A 70 -12.29 -3.37 8.17
C TYR A 70 -11.89 -2.40 7.07
N TYR A 71 -12.85 -1.60 6.60
CA TYR A 71 -12.61 -0.56 5.60
C TYR A 71 -11.53 0.42 6.04
N ILE A 72 -11.67 1.01 7.25
CA ILE A 72 -10.69 1.97 7.77
C ILE A 72 -9.30 1.33 7.91
N LEU A 73 -9.21 0.10 8.38
CA LEU A 73 -7.93 -0.60 8.55
C LEU A 73 -7.26 -0.90 7.21
N PHE A 74 -8.01 -1.36 6.20
CA PHE A 74 -7.49 -1.60 4.87
C PHE A 74 -7.03 -0.31 4.18
N GLN A 75 -7.84 0.76 4.23
CA GLN A 75 -7.47 2.05 3.66
C GLN A 75 -6.30 2.70 4.41
N GLY A 76 -6.25 2.56 5.73
CA GLY A 76 -5.12 2.99 6.55
C GLY A 76 -3.83 2.28 6.14
N SER A 77 -3.87 0.96 5.92
CA SER A 77 -2.72 0.18 5.41
C SER A 77 -2.27 0.63 4.03
N ALA A 78 -3.21 0.90 3.12
CA ALA A 78 -2.91 1.41 1.78
C ALA A 78 -2.25 2.79 1.85
N LEU A 79 -2.78 3.71 2.66
CA LEU A 79 -2.23 5.05 2.86
C LEU A 79 -0.83 5.00 3.47
N LEU A 80 -0.59 4.14 4.47
CA LEU A 80 0.75 3.96 5.06
C LEU A 80 1.75 3.43 4.03
N SER A 81 1.35 2.48 3.19
CA SER A 81 2.19 1.95 2.11
C SER A 81 2.54 3.02 1.09
N LEU A 82 1.56 3.81 0.64
CA LEU A 82 1.77 4.91 -0.30
C LEU A 82 2.65 6.01 0.30
N SER A 83 2.37 6.44 1.54
CA SER A 83 3.17 7.43 2.26
C SER A 83 4.62 6.98 2.40
N SER A 84 4.84 5.68 2.64
CA SER A 84 6.17 5.09 2.72
C SER A 84 6.94 5.20 1.39
N ILE A 85 6.26 5.11 0.23
CA ILE A 85 6.90 5.29 -1.08
C ILE A 85 7.42 6.73 -1.23
N PHE A 86 6.64 7.74 -0.83
CA PHE A 86 7.05 9.15 -0.93
C PHE A 86 8.19 9.52 0.02
N LEU A 87 8.34 8.81 1.13
CA LEU A 87 9.39 9.02 2.14
C LEU A 87 10.72 8.33 1.80
N PHE A 88 11.00 8.06 0.53
CA PHE A 88 12.20 7.36 0.06
C PHE A 88 13.52 8.05 0.45
N LYS A 89 13.53 9.35 0.73
CA LYS A 89 14.70 10.12 1.19
C LYS A 89 15.05 9.84 2.65
N THR A 90 14.03 9.57 3.49
CA THR A 90 14.18 9.31 4.93
C THR A 90 13.95 7.83 5.22
N ARG A 91 14.96 7.01 5.01
CA ARG A 91 14.89 5.53 5.11
C ARG A 91 14.45 5.04 6.48
N GLN A 92 14.88 5.73 7.55
CA GLN A 92 14.45 5.38 8.90
C GLN A 92 12.95 5.54 9.10
N THR A 93 12.38 6.67 8.65
CA THR A 93 10.93 6.91 8.72
C THR A 93 10.16 5.90 7.86
N GLN A 94 10.65 5.60 6.66
CA GLN A 94 10.08 4.58 5.78
C GLN A 94 10.03 3.21 6.46
N PHE A 95 11.09 2.81 7.14
CA PHE A 95 11.18 1.56 7.88
C PHE A 95 10.20 1.51 9.06
N VAL A 96 10.05 2.62 9.81
CA VAL A 96 9.09 2.73 10.91
C VAL A 96 7.66 2.63 10.41
N LEU A 97 7.32 3.34 9.31
CA LEU A 97 5.99 3.24 8.70
C LEU A 97 5.68 1.83 8.22
N GLY A 98 6.66 1.14 7.63
CA GLY A 98 6.50 -0.26 7.23
C GLY A 98 6.19 -1.18 8.42
N ARG A 99 6.84 -0.97 9.58
CA ARG A 99 6.54 -1.73 10.81
C ARG A 99 5.16 -1.40 11.36
N LEU A 100 4.79 -0.12 11.39
CA LEU A 100 3.46 0.30 11.83
C LEU A 100 2.37 -0.33 10.97
N ASN A 101 2.59 -0.39 9.67
CA ASN A 101 1.67 -1.02 8.73
C ASN A 101 1.56 -2.55 8.94
N ILE A 102 2.66 -3.23 9.27
CA ILE A 102 2.62 -4.65 9.64
C ILE A 102 1.76 -4.85 10.89
N ILE A 103 1.92 -4.02 11.93
CA ILE A 103 1.11 -4.09 13.16
C ILE A 103 -0.36 -3.89 12.83
N LEU A 104 -0.70 -2.91 11.97
CA LEU A 104 -2.07 -2.65 11.54
C LEU A 104 -2.68 -3.86 10.82
N ASN A 105 -1.94 -4.50 9.93
CA ASN A 105 -2.40 -5.73 9.25
C ASN A 105 -2.51 -6.93 10.19
N LEU A 106 -1.67 -7.02 11.25
CA LEU A 106 -1.82 -8.03 12.30
C LEU A 106 -3.10 -7.83 13.12
N ILE A 107 -3.44 -6.58 13.44
CA ILE A 107 -4.72 -6.24 14.09
C ILE A 107 -5.88 -6.66 13.21
N LEU A 108 -5.84 -6.34 11.92
CA LEU A 108 -6.86 -6.75 10.95
C LEU A 108 -7.03 -8.28 10.90
N LEU A 109 -5.92 -8.99 10.87
CA LEU A 109 -5.91 -10.46 10.88
C LEU A 109 -6.50 -11.01 12.18
N GLY A 110 -6.18 -10.41 13.33
CA GLY A 110 -6.75 -10.76 14.62
C GLY A 110 -8.28 -10.58 14.66
N LEU A 111 -8.77 -9.47 14.09
CA LEU A 111 -10.21 -9.22 13.94
C LEU A 111 -10.87 -10.26 13.02
N PHE A 112 -10.21 -10.67 11.94
CA PHE A 112 -10.73 -11.71 11.06
C PHE A 112 -10.82 -13.06 11.78
N VAL A 113 -9.77 -13.45 12.53
CA VAL A 113 -9.78 -14.68 13.32
C VAL A 113 -10.90 -14.63 14.35
N TYR A 114 -11.05 -13.52 15.07
CA TYR A 114 -12.14 -13.34 16.04
C TYR A 114 -13.52 -13.54 15.37
N ARG A 115 -13.74 -12.90 14.23
CA ARG A 115 -15.02 -13.05 13.51
C ARG A 115 -15.24 -14.48 12.99
N LEU A 116 -14.21 -15.13 12.47
CA LEU A 116 -14.30 -16.52 12.01
C LEU A 116 -14.71 -17.47 13.15
N LEU A 117 -14.18 -17.25 14.35
CA LEU A 117 -14.56 -18.05 15.53
C LEU A 117 -16.02 -17.80 15.94
N THR A 118 -16.50 -16.55 15.79
CA THR A 118 -17.87 -16.16 16.12
C THR A 118 -18.87 -16.70 15.10
N ILE A 119 -18.57 -16.60 13.79
CA ILE A 119 -19.44 -17.10 12.72
C ILE A 119 -19.49 -18.64 12.69
N SER A 120 -18.45 -19.33 13.15
CA SER A 120 -18.46 -20.80 13.22
C SER A 120 -19.50 -21.36 14.19
N VAL A 121 -20.13 -20.51 14.99
CA VAL A 121 -21.26 -20.85 15.89
C VAL A 121 -22.62 -20.65 15.20
N GLU A 122 -22.67 -19.97 14.04
CA GLU A 122 -23.87 -19.72 13.24
C GLU A 122 -24.02 -20.73 12.08
N PRO A 123 -25.23 -20.93 11.51
CA PRO A 123 -25.54 -22.14 10.75
C PRO A 123 -24.76 -22.31 9.45
N ALA A 124 -24.70 -23.55 9.01
CA ALA A 124 -24.08 -24.26 7.88
C ALA A 124 -23.86 -23.56 6.51
N ASN A 125 -24.19 -22.28 6.33
CA ASN A 125 -24.20 -21.56 5.06
C ASN A 125 -23.22 -20.37 4.99
N SER A 126 -22.17 -20.32 5.83
CA SER A 126 -21.15 -19.28 5.72
C SER A 126 -19.89 -19.81 5.03
N GLU A 127 -19.56 -19.25 3.87
CA GLU A 127 -18.34 -19.58 3.13
C GLU A 127 -17.26 -18.50 3.35
N LYS A 128 -16.01 -18.94 3.47
CA LYS A 128 -14.85 -18.06 3.64
C LYS A 128 -14.45 -17.48 2.29
N GLY A 129 -14.40 -16.15 2.18
CA GLY A 129 -13.95 -15.47 0.99
C GLY A 129 -12.42 -15.40 0.89
N ILE A 130 -11.92 -15.23 -0.33
CA ILE A 130 -10.47 -15.10 -0.63
C ILE A 130 -9.89 -13.82 -0.03
N GLY A 131 -10.72 -12.79 0.18
CA GLY A 131 -10.30 -11.51 0.77
C GLY A 131 -9.70 -11.61 2.18
N LEU A 132 -10.00 -12.69 2.91
CA LEU A 132 -9.39 -12.98 4.23
C LEU A 132 -7.85 -13.18 4.17
N LEU A 133 -7.33 -13.58 3.01
CA LEU A 133 -5.89 -13.79 2.81
C LEU A 133 -5.13 -12.47 2.53
N LEU A 134 -5.82 -11.39 2.19
CA LEU A 134 -5.21 -10.11 1.83
C LEU A 134 -4.23 -9.59 2.90
N PRO A 135 -4.55 -9.55 4.20
CA PRO A 135 -3.62 -9.07 5.21
C PRO A 135 -2.35 -9.91 5.29
N ILE A 136 -2.45 -11.24 5.07
CA ILE A 136 -1.29 -12.14 5.11
C ILE A 136 -0.33 -11.80 3.98
N PHE A 137 -0.81 -11.68 2.74
CA PHE A 137 0.01 -11.30 1.60
C PHE A 137 0.60 -9.90 1.75
N THR A 138 -0.20 -8.96 2.28
CA THR A 138 0.27 -7.59 2.57
C THR A 138 1.42 -7.61 3.59
N ILE A 139 1.31 -8.37 4.68
CA ILE A 139 2.38 -8.51 5.68
C ILE A 139 3.65 -9.07 5.04
N VAL A 140 3.55 -10.12 4.22
CA VAL A 140 4.71 -10.70 3.54
C VAL A 140 5.42 -9.66 2.68
N LEU A 141 4.68 -8.90 1.87
CA LEU A 141 5.23 -7.84 1.02
C LEU A 141 5.90 -6.73 1.85
N LEU A 142 5.29 -6.32 2.96
CA LEU A 142 5.84 -5.31 3.86
C LEU A 142 7.11 -5.79 4.55
N VAL A 143 7.18 -7.05 4.96
CA VAL A 143 8.40 -7.64 5.54
C VAL A 143 9.53 -7.68 4.52
N VAL A 144 9.25 -8.09 3.28
CA VAL A 144 10.25 -8.11 2.20
C VAL A 144 10.71 -6.70 1.87
N SER A 145 9.78 -5.73 1.79
CA SER A 145 10.10 -4.32 1.59
C SER A 145 11.00 -3.78 2.71
N ASN A 146 10.68 -4.04 3.97
CA ASN A 146 11.48 -3.60 5.11
C ASN A 146 12.89 -4.22 5.12
N LYS A 147 13.05 -5.47 4.68
CA LYS A 147 14.37 -6.09 4.48
C LYS A 147 15.16 -5.38 3.38
N ALA A 148 14.52 -5.02 2.28
CA ALA A 148 15.14 -4.28 1.18
C ALA A 148 15.59 -2.87 1.62
N ILE A 149 14.74 -2.14 2.36
CA ILE A 149 15.08 -0.82 2.93
C ILE A 149 16.31 -0.91 3.84
N LYS A 150 16.34 -1.89 4.74
CA LYS A 150 17.49 -2.09 5.67
C LYS A 150 18.77 -2.44 4.93
N LYS A 151 18.71 -3.25 3.87
CA LYS A 151 19.86 -3.60 3.03
C LYS A 151 20.40 -2.35 2.33
N ASP A 152 19.54 -1.52 1.77
CA ASP A 152 19.90 -0.25 1.13
C ASP A 152 20.56 0.72 2.11
N GLU A 153 20.05 0.82 3.33
CA GLU A 153 20.64 1.67 4.38
C GLU A 153 22.04 1.18 4.77
N ALA A 154 22.24 -0.13 4.89
CA ALA A 154 23.55 -0.71 5.21
C ALA A 154 24.58 -0.44 4.11
N LEU A 155 24.20 -0.51 2.83
CA LEU A 155 25.07 -0.20 1.70
C LEU A 155 25.53 1.26 1.72
N VAL A 156 24.63 2.21 2.00
CA VAL A 156 24.99 3.63 2.07
C VAL A 156 25.95 3.89 3.25
N LYS A 157 25.66 3.32 4.42
CA LYS A 157 26.54 3.47 5.58
C LYS A 157 27.93 2.86 5.37
N SER A 158 28.07 1.80 4.57
CA SER A 158 29.37 1.21 4.25
C SER A 158 30.20 2.13 3.35
N VAL A 159 29.58 2.82 2.39
CA VAL A 159 30.26 3.78 1.51
C VAL A 159 30.74 5.01 2.31
N ASP A 160 29.89 5.51 3.23
CA ASP A 160 30.25 6.67 4.06
C ASP A 160 31.42 6.39 5.02
N ARG A 161 31.65 5.12 5.43
CA ARG A 161 32.78 4.72 6.26
C ARG A 161 34.12 4.64 5.50
N LEU A 162 34.06 4.52 4.17
CA LEU A 162 35.25 4.44 3.32
C LEU A 162 35.74 5.81 2.86
N ARG A 163 35.03 6.88 3.17
CA ARG A 163 35.34 8.26 2.81
C ARG A 163 35.82 9.04 4.04
#